data_b96a781a77ce3ccfb21babc7cf6f0243
#
_entry.id   b96a781a77ce3ccfb21babc7cf6f0243
#
_cell.length_a   1.000
_cell.length_b   1.000
_cell.length_c   1.000
_cell.angle_alpha   90.00
_cell.angle_beta   90.00
_cell.angle_gamma   90.00
#
_symmetry.space_group_name_H-M   'P 1'
#
loop_
_entity.id
_entity.type
_entity.pdbx_description
1 polymer ?
#
loop_
_entity_poly.entity_id
_entity_poly.type
_entity_poly.pdbx_seq_one_letter_code
_entity_poly.pdbx_strand_id
1 'polypeptide(L)'
;MQLAVDVQIPDCFGGVEGEAVFIDTEGSFMVDRVVDLATACIQHLHLIAEAHMGEEHPKALEDFTLENILSHIYYFRCRDYTELLAQVYLLPDFLSEHSKVRLVIVDGIAFPFRHDLDDLSLRSRLLNGLAQQMISLANNHRLAVLLTNQMTTKIDRNQALLVPALGESWGHAATIRLIFHWDQNQRLATLCKSPSQKESTVLFQITPQGFRDAVVAPACSWQTEGSLNSRKRSRE
;
A
#
# COMPACT_ATOMS: atom_id res chain seq x y z
N MET A 1 -0.78 2.20 6.75
CA MET A 1 -1.85 2.56 7.73
C MET A 1 -3.25 2.18 7.24
N GLN A 2 -3.76 2.66 6.07
CA GLN A 2 -5.14 2.35 5.66
C GLN A 2 -5.43 0.84 5.59
N LEU A 3 -4.57 0.04 4.97
CA LEU A 3 -4.77 -1.41 4.91
C LEU A 3 -4.82 -2.11 6.28
N ALA A 4 -4.20 -1.50 7.32
CA ALA A 4 -4.31 -2.00 8.69
C ALA A 4 -5.71 -1.76 9.30
N VAL A 5 -6.46 -0.81 8.76
CA VAL A 5 -7.88 -0.60 9.06
C VAL A 5 -8.73 -1.50 8.17
N ASP A 6 -8.47 -1.50 6.86
CA ASP A 6 -9.30 -2.19 5.86
C ASP A 6 -9.32 -3.72 6.08
N VAL A 7 -8.22 -4.33 6.58
CA VAL A 7 -8.16 -5.77 6.87
C VAL A 7 -9.15 -6.22 7.96
N GLN A 8 -9.63 -5.28 8.78
CA GLN A 8 -10.55 -5.52 9.88
C GLN A 8 -12.03 -5.41 9.47
N ILE A 9 -12.31 -4.97 8.23
CA ILE A 9 -13.67 -4.86 7.73
C ILE A 9 -14.39 -6.20 7.89
N PRO A 10 -15.62 -6.21 8.48
CA PRO A 10 -16.39 -7.43 8.69
C PRO A 10 -16.71 -8.19 7.40
N ASP A 11 -16.82 -9.50 7.48
CA ASP A 11 -17.06 -10.40 6.34
C ASP A 11 -18.38 -10.08 5.59
N CYS A 12 -19.43 -9.69 6.31
CA CYS A 12 -20.69 -9.27 5.70
C CYS A 12 -20.57 -8.03 4.78
N PHE A 13 -19.52 -7.23 4.91
CA PHE A 13 -19.17 -6.14 4.00
C PHE A 13 -18.12 -6.54 2.97
N GLY A 14 -17.79 -7.84 2.84
CA GLY A 14 -16.77 -8.35 1.94
C GLY A 14 -15.34 -8.18 2.45
N GLY A 15 -15.15 -7.93 3.75
CA GLY A 15 -13.86 -7.86 4.42
C GLY A 15 -13.31 -9.24 4.78
N VAL A 16 -12.20 -9.26 5.53
CA VAL A 16 -11.57 -10.51 6.00
C VAL A 16 -11.58 -10.63 7.52
N GLU A 17 -12.12 -9.64 8.21
CA GLU A 17 -12.31 -9.61 9.67
C GLU A 17 -11.04 -9.98 10.45
N GLY A 18 -9.90 -9.50 9.95
CA GLY A 18 -8.58 -9.82 10.44
C GLY A 18 -7.97 -8.72 11.29
N GLU A 19 -6.80 -9.00 11.84
CA GLU A 19 -5.99 -8.06 12.60
C GLU A 19 -4.71 -7.73 11.80
N ALA A 20 -4.01 -6.65 12.18
CA ALA A 20 -2.80 -6.20 11.50
C ALA A 20 -1.59 -6.13 12.42
N VAL A 21 -0.43 -6.53 11.92
CA VAL A 21 0.88 -6.20 12.48
C VAL A 21 1.49 -5.08 11.64
N PHE A 22 1.93 -4.01 12.29
CA PHE A 22 2.61 -2.89 11.67
C PHE A 22 4.02 -2.72 12.24
N ILE A 23 5.02 -3.00 11.43
CA ILE A 23 6.44 -2.83 11.76
C ILE A 23 6.91 -1.53 11.12
N ASP A 24 7.23 -0.54 11.96
CA ASP A 24 7.68 0.79 11.55
C ASP A 24 9.19 0.90 11.70
N THR A 25 9.89 1.11 10.60
CA THR A 25 11.36 1.27 10.61
C THR A 25 11.77 2.75 10.48
N GLU A 26 10.89 3.61 9.99
CA GLU A 26 11.19 5.03 9.72
C GLU A 26 10.65 5.99 10.80
N GLY A 27 9.76 5.51 11.68
CA GLY A 27 9.10 6.34 12.70
C GLY A 27 7.98 7.21 12.12
N SER A 28 7.36 6.72 11.06
CA SER A 28 6.33 7.46 10.32
C SER A 28 4.89 7.08 10.68
N PHE A 29 4.72 6.15 11.60
CA PHE A 29 3.39 5.75 12.06
C PHE A 29 2.75 6.85 12.90
N MET A 30 1.59 7.33 12.47
CA MET A 30 0.81 8.38 13.14
C MET A 30 -0.55 7.84 13.56
N VAL A 31 -0.80 7.77 14.85
CA VAL A 31 -2.08 7.29 15.40
C VAL A 31 -3.23 8.17 14.93
N ASP A 32 -3.07 9.49 14.93
CA ASP A 32 -4.12 10.43 14.48
C ASP A 32 -4.55 10.14 13.04
N ARG A 33 -3.58 9.76 12.18
CA ARG A 33 -3.90 9.39 10.80
C ARG A 33 -4.67 8.07 10.71
N VAL A 34 -4.39 7.11 11.59
CA VAL A 34 -5.16 5.87 11.68
C VAL A 34 -6.58 6.15 12.17
N VAL A 35 -6.74 7.06 13.13
CA VAL A 35 -8.05 7.52 13.63
C VAL A 35 -8.89 8.13 12.50
N ASP A 36 -8.31 9.02 11.69
CA ASP A 36 -9.01 9.61 10.53
C ASP A 36 -9.48 8.52 9.55
N LEU A 37 -8.60 7.58 9.23
CA LEU A 37 -8.88 6.48 8.29
C LEU A 37 -9.97 5.54 8.84
N ALA A 38 -9.88 5.17 10.13
CA ALA A 38 -10.84 4.30 10.78
C ALA A 38 -12.21 4.97 10.87
N THR A 39 -12.25 6.25 11.25
CA THR A 39 -13.50 7.03 11.31
C THR A 39 -14.17 7.10 9.94
N ALA A 40 -13.39 7.37 8.89
CA ALA A 40 -13.91 7.40 7.53
C ALA A 40 -14.42 6.01 7.06
N CYS A 41 -13.73 4.94 7.44
CA CYS A 41 -14.15 3.56 7.14
C CYS A 41 -15.46 3.23 7.84
N ILE A 42 -15.59 3.50 9.15
CA ILE A 42 -16.80 3.29 9.92
C ILE A 42 -17.98 4.03 9.30
N GLN A 43 -17.81 5.34 8.99
CA GLN A 43 -18.86 6.14 8.34
C GLN A 43 -19.30 5.56 7.00
N HIS A 44 -18.34 5.09 6.20
CA HIS A 44 -18.65 4.47 4.90
C HIS A 44 -19.44 3.17 5.05
N LEU A 45 -19.09 2.31 6.01
CA LEU A 45 -19.81 1.07 6.27
C LEU A 45 -21.23 1.32 6.80
N HIS A 46 -21.43 2.36 7.63
CA HIS A 46 -22.78 2.77 8.04
C HIS A 46 -23.64 3.18 6.84
N LEU A 47 -23.11 3.97 5.90
CA LEU A 47 -23.83 4.33 4.67
C LEU A 47 -24.20 3.11 3.83
N ILE A 48 -23.31 2.12 3.75
CA ILE A 48 -23.59 0.87 3.04
C ILE A 48 -24.70 0.09 3.76
N ALA A 49 -24.65 0.00 5.11
CA ALA A 49 -25.66 -0.69 5.88
C ALA A 49 -27.05 -0.04 5.77
N GLU A 50 -27.13 1.28 5.74
CA GLU A 50 -28.38 2.03 5.51
C GLU A 50 -28.96 1.80 4.11
N ALA A 51 -28.09 1.65 3.09
CA ALA A 51 -28.50 1.41 1.72
C ALA A 51 -28.94 -0.05 1.46
N HIS A 52 -28.38 -1.00 2.21
CA HIS A 52 -28.67 -2.43 2.09
C HIS A 52 -29.38 -2.91 3.34
N MET A 53 -30.68 -3.13 3.26
CA MET A 53 -31.58 -3.53 4.37
C MET A 53 -31.34 -4.99 4.82
N GLY A 54 -30.10 -5.36 5.17
CA GLY A 54 -29.74 -6.68 5.72
C GLY A 54 -29.65 -6.64 7.25
N GLU A 55 -30.19 -7.65 7.94
CA GLU A 55 -30.17 -7.74 9.41
C GLU A 55 -28.76 -7.96 9.99
N GLU A 56 -27.81 -8.44 9.20
CA GLU A 56 -26.44 -8.77 9.64
C GLU A 56 -25.54 -7.55 9.73
N HIS A 57 -25.73 -6.54 8.87
CA HIS A 57 -24.89 -5.35 8.80
C HIS A 57 -24.89 -4.49 10.08
N PRO A 58 -26.06 -4.16 10.67
CA PRO A 58 -26.10 -3.36 11.91
C PRO A 58 -25.37 -4.03 13.05
N LYS A 59 -25.53 -5.35 13.22
CA LYS A 59 -24.90 -6.11 14.30
C LYS A 59 -23.37 -6.14 14.15
N ALA A 60 -22.85 -6.30 12.94
CA ALA A 60 -21.42 -6.28 12.69
C ALA A 60 -20.80 -4.91 12.99
N LEU A 61 -21.56 -3.83 12.82
CA LEU A 61 -21.10 -2.48 13.13
C LEU A 61 -21.10 -2.14 14.64
N GLU A 62 -21.82 -2.89 15.48
CA GLU A 62 -21.77 -2.72 16.94
C GLU A 62 -20.35 -2.95 17.48
N ASP A 63 -19.65 -3.94 16.93
CA ASP A 63 -18.28 -4.31 17.31
C ASP A 63 -17.20 -3.58 16.48
N PHE A 64 -17.55 -2.99 15.33
CA PHE A 64 -16.61 -2.27 14.46
C PHE A 64 -16.46 -0.82 14.90
N THR A 65 -15.86 -0.63 16.07
CA THR A 65 -15.65 0.68 16.71
C THR A 65 -14.22 1.16 16.55
N LEU A 66 -13.99 2.46 16.69
CA LEU A 66 -12.66 3.05 16.64
C LEU A 66 -11.70 2.40 17.66
N GLU A 67 -12.17 2.14 18.88
CA GLU A 67 -11.38 1.53 19.94
C GLU A 67 -10.95 0.10 19.56
N ASN A 68 -11.89 -0.70 19.07
CA ASN A 68 -11.59 -2.06 18.62
C ASN A 68 -10.62 -2.07 17.43
N ILE A 69 -10.82 -1.18 16.45
CA ILE A 69 -9.91 -1.05 15.30
C ILE A 69 -8.48 -0.72 15.75
N LEU A 70 -8.31 0.22 16.66
CA LEU A 70 -6.99 0.58 17.17
C LEU A 70 -6.35 -0.54 18.00
N SER A 71 -7.14 -1.28 18.78
CA SER A 71 -6.65 -2.40 19.60
C SER A 71 -6.20 -3.61 18.77
N HIS A 72 -6.68 -3.74 17.53
CA HIS A 72 -6.34 -4.83 16.61
C HIS A 72 -5.18 -4.49 15.66
N ILE A 73 -4.44 -3.41 15.93
CA ILE A 73 -3.21 -3.03 15.22
C ILE A 73 -2.03 -3.20 16.16
N TYR A 74 -1.26 -4.25 15.98
CA TYR A 74 -0.06 -4.54 16.76
C TYR A 74 1.12 -3.75 16.18
N TYR A 75 1.60 -2.75 16.92
CA TYR A 75 2.65 -1.85 16.47
C TYR A 75 4.00 -2.24 17.05
N PHE A 76 5.01 -2.41 16.19
CA PHE A 76 6.40 -2.66 16.52
C PHE A 76 7.31 -1.60 15.90
N ARG A 77 8.17 -0.99 16.71
CA ARG A 77 9.18 -0.05 16.23
C ARG A 77 10.52 -0.76 16.10
N CYS A 78 11.10 -0.78 14.90
CA CYS A 78 12.43 -1.29 14.62
C CYS A 78 13.32 -0.15 14.13
N ARG A 79 14.45 0.10 14.77
CA ARG A 79 15.34 1.24 14.49
C ARG A 79 16.43 0.91 13.48
N ASP A 80 16.84 -0.35 13.45
CA ASP A 80 17.90 -0.86 12.59
C ASP A 80 17.54 -2.22 11.98
N TYR A 81 18.43 -2.74 11.12
CA TYR A 81 18.21 -4.03 10.48
C TYR A 81 18.25 -5.21 11.46
N THR A 82 18.98 -5.12 12.55
CA THR A 82 19.10 -6.18 13.55
C THR A 82 17.78 -6.34 14.31
N GLU A 83 17.19 -5.21 14.76
CA GLU A 83 15.88 -5.21 15.41
C GLU A 83 14.80 -5.73 14.45
N LEU A 84 14.83 -5.31 13.16
CA LEU A 84 13.90 -5.80 12.16
C LEU A 84 14.02 -7.31 11.93
N LEU A 85 15.24 -7.84 11.79
CA LEU A 85 15.46 -9.27 11.61
C LEU A 85 15.03 -10.07 12.85
N ALA A 86 15.33 -9.57 14.05
CA ALA A 86 14.88 -10.19 15.29
C ALA A 86 13.35 -10.19 15.41
N GLN A 87 12.70 -9.06 15.08
CA GLN A 87 11.24 -8.97 15.07
C GLN A 87 10.62 -9.99 14.12
N VAL A 88 11.15 -10.09 12.90
CA VAL A 88 10.65 -11.06 11.90
C VAL A 88 10.88 -12.51 12.34
N TYR A 89 11.99 -12.77 13.02
CA TYR A 89 12.27 -14.09 13.57
C TYR A 89 11.26 -14.51 14.66
N LEU A 90 10.77 -13.56 15.46
CA LEU A 90 9.78 -13.80 16.53
C LEU A 90 8.32 -13.81 16.03
N LEU A 91 8.05 -13.32 14.81
CA LEU A 91 6.69 -13.25 14.27
C LEU A 91 5.96 -14.62 14.22
N PRO A 92 6.58 -15.78 13.90
CA PRO A 92 5.87 -17.05 13.88
C PRO A 92 5.21 -17.39 15.21
N ASP A 93 5.91 -17.18 16.32
CA ASP A 93 5.39 -17.45 17.66
C ASP A 93 4.25 -16.47 17.99
N PHE A 94 4.47 -15.19 17.73
CA PHE A 94 3.44 -14.15 17.90
C PHE A 94 2.17 -14.46 17.08
N LEU A 95 2.31 -14.83 15.82
CA LEU A 95 1.17 -15.15 14.94
C LEU A 95 0.45 -16.44 15.34
N SER A 96 1.13 -17.36 16.03
CA SER A 96 0.51 -18.56 16.58
C SER A 96 -0.42 -18.24 17.76
N GLU A 97 -0.05 -17.22 18.55
CA GLU A 97 -0.89 -16.69 19.64
C GLU A 97 -2.00 -15.77 19.13
N HIS A 98 -1.75 -15.03 18.03
CA HIS A 98 -2.65 -14.04 17.44
C HIS A 98 -3.17 -14.54 16.08
N SER A 99 -3.96 -15.60 16.11
CA SER A 99 -4.41 -16.33 14.90
C SER A 99 -5.35 -15.52 13.98
N LYS A 100 -5.87 -14.37 14.44
CA LYS A 100 -6.69 -13.46 13.65
C LYS A 100 -5.88 -12.51 12.75
N VAL A 101 -4.58 -12.40 12.93
CA VAL A 101 -3.73 -11.56 12.07
C VAL A 101 -3.80 -12.06 10.63
N ARG A 102 -4.14 -11.15 9.71
CA ARG A 102 -4.24 -11.40 8.26
C ARG A 102 -3.33 -10.50 7.44
N LEU A 103 -2.69 -9.52 8.08
CA LEU A 103 -1.82 -8.58 7.40
C LEU A 103 -0.60 -8.25 8.25
N VAL A 104 0.59 -8.37 7.66
CA VAL A 104 1.84 -7.88 8.22
C VAL A 104 2.39 -6.80 7.30
N ILE A 105 2.64 -5.61 7.83
CA ILE A 105 3.18 -4.45 7.12
C ILE A 105 4.57 -4.15 7.65
N VAL A 106 5.55 -3.96 6.76
CA VAL A 106 6.87 -3.40 7.10
C VAL A 106 7.04 -2.08 6.36
N ASP A 107 7.05 -0.99 7.11
CA ASP A 107 7.12 0.38 6.59
C ASP A 107 8.36 1.09 7.14
N GLY A 108 9.49 1.16 6.43
CA GLY A 108 9.85 0.73 5.08
C GLY A 108 11.08 -0.17 5.10
N ILE A 109 11.13 -1.09 4.18
CA ILE A 109 12.22 -2.09 4.14
C ILE A 109 13.59 -1.50 3.78
N ALA A 110 13.62 -0.38 3.06
CA ALA A 110 14.87 0.16 2.54
C ALA A 110 15.75 0.80 3.62
N PHE A 111 15.14 1.52 4.56
CA PHE A 111 15.85 2.36 5.51
C PHE A 111 16.88 1.58 6.35
N PRO A 112 16.53 0.47 7.04
CA PRO A 112 17.47 -0.27 7.88
C PRO A 112 18.64 -0.86 7.12
N PHE A 113 18.45 -1.26 5.87
CA PHE A 113 19.48 -1.93 5.05
C PHE A 113 20.35 -0.97 4.25
N ARG A 114 20.02 0.32 4.20
CA ARG A 114 20.81 1.33 3.48
C ARG A 114 21.77 2.09 4.39
N HIS A 115 21.42 2.24 5.65
CA HIS A 115 22.14 3.12 6.57
C HIS A 115 23.31 2.41 7.27
N ASP A 116 23.14 1.12 7.65
CA ASP A 116 24.06 0.45 8.56
C ASP A 116 24.87 -0.70 7.92
N LEU A 117 24.71 -0.93 6.61
CA LEU A 117 25.32 -2.06 5.92
C LEU A 117 26.10 -1.63 4.68
N ASP A 118 27.40 -1.45 4.85
CA ASP A 118 28.34 -1.13 3.75
C ASP A 118 28.68 -2.39 2.92
N ASP A 119 28.67 -3.59 3.53
CA ASP A 119 28.91 -4.85 2.81
C ASP A 119 27.69 -5.27 1.99
N LEU A 120 27.77 -5.01 0.68
CA LEU A 120 26.72 -5.35 -0.27
C LEU A 120 26.42 -6.86 -0.35
N SER A 121 27.43 -7.73 -0.10
CA SER A 121 27.27 -9.17 -0.10
C SER A 121 26.48 -9.64 1.11
N LEU A 122 26.84 -9.13 2.29
CA LEU A 122 26.12 -9.41 3.53
C LEU A 122 24.67 -8.90 3.42
N ARG A 123 24.49 -7.67 2.95
CA ARG A 123 23.17 -7.08 2.74
C ARG A 123 22.29 -7.95 1.85
N SER A 124 22.82 -8.41 0.73
CA SER A 124 22.07 -9.26 -0.20
C SER A 124 21.67 -10.60 0.43
N ARG A 125 22.56 -11.22 1.23
CA ARG A 125 22.25 -12.46 1.95
C ARG A 125 21.15 -12.27 2.99
N LEU A 126 21.23 -11.19 3.78
CA LEU A 126 20.22 -10.88 4.81
C LEU A 126 18.87 -10.61 4.19
N LEU A 127 18.81 -9.80 3.10
CA LEU A 127 17.58 -9.51 2.36
C LEU A 127 16.96 -10.78 1.77
N ASN A 128 17.76 -11.68 1.20
CA ASN A 128 17.25 -12.94 0.67
C ASN A 128 16.68 -13.83 1.78
N GLY A 129 17.36 -13.92 2.93
CA GLY A 129 16.85 -14.63 4.11
C GLY A 129 15.51 -14.04 4.60
N LEU A 130 15.46 -12.72 4.72
CA LEU A 130 14.25 -11.99 5.11
C LEU A 130 13.09 -12.25 4.15
N ALA A 131 13.33 -12.22 2.83
CA ALA A 131 12.31 -12.50 1.82
C ALA A 131 11.73 -13.91 1.97
N GLN A 132 12.60 -14.92 2.19
CA GLN A 132 12.15 -16.30 2.39
C GLN A 132 11.33 -16.46 3.68
N GLN A 133 11.73 -15.80 4.77
CA GLN A 133 10.96 -15.80 6.01
C GLN A 133 9.58 -15.16 5.82
N MET A 134 9.50 -14.02 5.13
CA MET A 134 8.21 -13.35 4.86
C MET A 134 7.29 -14.18 3.97
N ILE A 135 7.82 -14.85 2.95
CA ILE A 135 7.06 -15.79 2.11
C ILE A 135 6.56 -16.97 2.94
N SER A 136 7.40 -17.52 3.80
CA SER A 136 7.02 -18.62 4.70
C SER A 136 5.92 -18.21 5.67
N LEU A 137 6.04 -17.02 6.29
CA LEU A 137 5.00 -16.45 7.15
C LEU A 137 3.66 -16.31 6.42
N ALA A 138 3.67 -15.72 5.23
CA ALA A 138 2.47 -15.52 4.43
C ALA A 138 1.75 -16.85 4.15
N ASN A 139 2.51 -17.88 3.77
CA ASN A 139 1.96 -19.19 3.43
C ASN A 139 1.48 -19.96 4.66
N ASN A 140 2.28 -20.02 5.72
CA ASN A 140 2.00 -20.83 6.90
C ASN A 140 0.83 -20.27 7.72
N HIS A 141 0.72 -18.95 7.81
CA HIS A 141 -0.32 -18.27 8.60
C HIS A 141 -1.47 -17.74 7.74
N ARG A 142 -1.44 -17.95 6.41
CA ARG A 142 -2.50 -17.51 5.47
C ARG A 142 -2.79 -16.00 5.60
N LEU A 143 -1.73 -15.20 5.59
CA LEU A 143 -1.80 -13.75 5.69
C LEU A 143 -1.10 -13.05 4.52
N ALA A 144 -1.41 -11.78 4.32
CA ALA A 144 -0.69 -10.95 3.37
C ALA A 144 0.51 -10.30 4.05
N VAL A 145 1.64 -10.22 3.34
CA VAL A 145 2.82 -9.43 3.75
C VAL A 145 2.98 -8.27 2.79
N LEU A 146 2.99 -7.06 3.30
CA LEU A 146 3.18 -5.82 2.55
C LEU A 146 4.48 -5.14 2.99
N LEU A 147 5.36 -4.89 2.03
CA LEU A 147 6.63 -4.20 2.25
C LEU A 147 6.62 -2.90 1.47
N THR A 148 6.84 -1.77 2.12
CA THR A 148 7.09 -0.51 1.40
C THR A 148 8.58 -0.38 1.11
N ASN A 149 8.91 0.07 -0.10
CA ASN A 149 10.28 0.28 -0.53
C ASN A 149 10.42 1.68 -1.14
N GLN A 150 11.61 2.24 -1.04
CA GLN A 150 11.93 3.53 -1.64
C GLN A 150 12.39 3.37 -3.10
N MET A 151 12.26 4.45 -3.87
CA MET A 151 12.91 4.56 -5.18
C MET A 151 14.28 5.22 -5.03
N THR A 152 15.23 4.83 -5.88
CA THR A 152 16.57 5.41 -5.94
C THR A 152 16.97 5.68 -7.39
N THR A 153 17.92 6.60 -7.59
CA THR A 153 18.44 6.91 -8.92
C THR A 153 19.66 6.05 -9.19
N LYS A 154 19.61 5.29 -10.28
CA LYS A 154 20.76 4.58 -10.85
C LYS A 154 21.26 5.36 -12.06
N ILE A 155 22.55 5.69 -12.07
CA ILE A 155 23.18 6.34 -13.23
C ILE A 155 23.77 5.23 -14.11
N ASP A 156 23.23 5.11 -15.31
CA ASP A 156 23.77 4.21 -16.34
C ASP A 156 24.07 5.00 -17.63
N ARG A 157 25.33 4.94 -18.10
CA ARG A 157 25.79 5.58 -19.35
C ARG A 157 25.28 7.02 -19.54
N ASN A 158 25.39 7.88 -18.51
CA ASN A 158 24.91 9.26 -18.48
C ASN A 158 23.37 9.44 -18.46
N GLN A 159 22.60 8.39 -18.23
CA GLN A 159 21.16 8.49 -17.99
C GLN A 159 20.85 8.17 -16.54
N ALA A 160 20.03 9.02 -15.92
CA ALA A 160 19.51 8.78 -14.58
C ALA A 160 18.20 7.98 -14.69
N LEU A 161 18.21 6.76 -14.19
CA LEU A 161 17.05 5.87 -14.14
C LEU A 161 16.54 5.76 -12.70
N LEU A 162 15.26 5.96 -12.51
CA LEU A 162 14.60 5.73 -11.23
C LEU A 162 14.31 4.23 -11.09
N VAL A 163 14.89 3.60 -10.08
CA VAL A 163 14.76 2.16 -9.83
C VAL A 163 14.40 1.90 -8.37
N PRO A 164 13.75 0.76 -8.04
CA PRO A 164 13.53 0.37 -6.67
C PRO A 164 14.85 0.23 -5.89
N ALA A 165 14.88 0.71 -4.66
CA ALA A 165 16.02 0.54 -3.77
C ALA A 165 16.30 -0.94 -3.45
N LEU A 166 17.47 -1.22 -2.88
CA LEU A 166 17.97 -2.55 -2.49
C LEU A 166 18.37 -3.48 -3.64
N GLY A 167 18.30 -3.00 -4.89
CA GLY A 167 18.81 -3.71 -6.06
C GLY A 167 17.82 -4.69 -6.71
N GLU A 168 18.26 -5.24 -7.85
CA GLU A 168 17.38 -6.06 -8.70
C GLU A 168 16.99 -7.39 -8.05
N SER A 169 17.90 -8.06 -7.35
CA SER A 169 17.62 -9.33 -6.66
C SER A 169 16.48 -9.20 -5.66
N TRP A 170 16.47 -8.11 -4.89
CA TRP A 170 15.37 -7.80 -3.99
C TRP A 170 14.07 -7.51 -4.74
N GLY A 171 14.16 -6.81 -5.87
CA GLY A 171 13.02 -6.53 -6.73
C GLY A 171 12.30 -7.78 -7.25
N HIS A 172 12.98 -8.92 -7.33
CA HIS A 172 12.38 -10.19 -7.75
C HIS A 172 11.72 -10.98 -6.62
N ALA A 173 12.01 -10.67 -5.35
CA ALA A 173 11.49 -11.41 -4.20
C ALA A 173 9.96 -11.27 -4.05
N ALA A 174 9.41 -10.10 -4.28
CA ALA A 174 7.98 -9.86 -4.16
C ALA A 174 7.17 -10.57 -5.27
N THR A 175 6.05 -11.20 -4.91
CA THR A 175 5.10 -11.83 -5.85
C THR A 175 4.34 -10.78 -6.66
N ILE A 176 3.90 -9.72 -6.00
CA ILE A 176 3.19 -8.59 -6.60
C ILE A 176 4.01 -7.33 -6.33
N ARG A 177 4.12 -6.44 -7.33
CA ARG A 177 4.81 -5.16 -7.17
C ARG A 177 4.00 -4.04 -7.79
N LEU A 178 3.77 -3.02 -6.97
CA LEU A 178 3.17 -1.75 -7.34
C LEU A 178 4.23 -0.66 -7.26
N ILE A 179 4.22 0.24 -8.23
CA ILE A 179 5.05 1.47 -8.20
C ILE A 179 4.10 2.66 -8.16
N PHE A 180 4.27 3.48 -7.14
CA PHE A 180 3.58 4.77 -7.02
C PHE A 180 4.50 5.87 -7.53
N HIS A 181 4.00 6.67 -8.47
CA HIS A 181 4.78 7.75 -9.07
C HIS A 181 3.89 8.93 -9.43
N TRP A 182 4.52 10.03 -9.79
CA TRP A 182 3.87 11.21 -10.31
C TRP A 182 4.07 11.29 -11.82
N ASP A 183 3.02 11.61 -12.54
CA ASP A 183 3.10 12.07 -13.92
C ASP A 183 2.41 13.44 -14.00
N GLN A 184 3.19 14.47 -14.35
CA GLN A 184 2.76 15.86 -14.27
C GLN A 184 2.23 16.19 -12.86
N ASN A 185 0.92 16.41 -12.70
CA ASN A 185 0.26 16.69 -11.41
C ASN A 185 -0.63 15.55 -10.93
N GLN A 186 -0.51 14.36 -11.52
CA GLN A 186 -1.35 13.21 -11.20
C GLN A 186 -0.56 12.13 -10.47
N ARG A 187 -1.19 11.50 -9.49
CA ARG A 187 -0.64 10.34 -8.80
C ARG A 187 -1.07 9.08 -9.51
N LEU A 188 -0.11 8.24 -9.85
CA LEU A 188 -0.28 7.00 -10.57
C LEU A 188 0.19 5.81 -9.75
N ALA A 189 -0.57 4.74 -9.78
CA ALA A 189 -0.20 3.43 -9.27
C ALA A 189 -0.09 2.47 -10.45
N THR A 190 1.12 1.94 -10.67
CA THR A 190 1.40 0.99 -11.75
C THR A 190 1.66 -0.38 -11.18
N LEU A 191 0.87 -1.37 -11.60
CA LEU A 191 1.11 -2.78 -11.32
C LEU A 191 2.20 -3.29 -12.27
N CYS A 192 3.44 -3.42 -11.79
CA CYS A 192 4.60 -3.81 -12.59
C CYS A 192 4.88 -5.31 -12.59
N LYS A 193 4.36 -6.04 -11.61
CA LYS A 193 4.52 -7.49 -11.49
C LYS A 193 3.31 -8.08 -10.81
N SER A 194 2.73 -9.10 -11.42
CA SER A 194 1.66 -9.92 -10.85
C SER A 194 1.62 -11.28 -11.54
N PRO A 195 1.33 -12.38 -10.82
CA PRO A 195 1.15 -13.70 -11.43
C PRO A 195 -0.19 -13.85 -12.17
N SER A 196 -1.18 -13.01 -11.84
CA SER A 196 -2.57 -13.17 -12.32
C SER A 196 -3.11 -11.98 -13.11
N GLN A 197 -2.48 -10.82 -13.02
CA GLN A 197 -2.95 -9.58 -13.65
C GLN A 197 -1.93 -9.04 -14.64
N LYS A 198 -2.42 -8.43 -15.71
CA LYS A 198 -1.57 -7.70 -16.65
C LYS A 198 -1.08 -6.40 -16.04
N GLU A 199 0.06 -5.94 -16.51
CA GLU A 199 0.56 -4.60 -16.19
C GLU A 199 -0.51 -3.55 -16.53
N SER A 200 -0.79 -2.68 -15.57
CA SER A 200 -1.80 -1.63 -15.68
C SER A 200 -1.45 -0.46 -14.78
N THR A 201 -1.91 0.71 -15.17
CA THR A 201 -1.70 1.96 -14.42
C THR A 201 -3.05 2.62 -14.14
N VAL A 202 -3.26 3.03 -12.91
CA VAL A 202 -4.48 3.72 -12.48
C VAL A 202 -4.16 5.04 -11.79
N LEU A 203 -5.06 5.99 -11.90
CA LEU A 203 -5.02 7.26 -11.18
C LEU A 203 -5.55 7.08 -9.77
N PHE A 204 -4.91 7.74 -8.80
CA PHE A 204 -5.41 7.76 -7.44
C PHE A 204 -5.22 9.14 -6.79
N GLN A 205 -5.89 9.34 -5.67
CA GLN A 205 -5.72 10.52 -4.83
C GLN A 205 -5.61 10.13 -3.36
N ILE A 206 -4.98 10.99 -2.57
CA ILE A 206 -4.95 10.86 -1.12
C ILE A 206 -5.80 11.97 -0.55
N THR A 207 -6.86 11.59 0.14
CA THR A 207 -7.82 12.50 0.77
C THR A 207 -7.72 12.41 2.30
N PRO A 208 -8.39 13.27 3.06
CA PRO A 208 -8.52 13.09 4.51
C PRO A 208 -9.09 11.71 4.87
N GLN A 209 -10.00 11.17 4.06
CA GLN A 209 -10.59 9.83 4.27
C GLN A 209 -9.69 8.68 3.83
N GLY A 210 -8.54 8.94 3.22
CA GLY A 210 -7.55 7.94 2.81
C GLY A 210 -7.26 7.91 1.31
N PHE A 211 -6.75 6.77 0.88
CA PHE A 211 -6.47 6.46 -0.53
C PHE A 211 -7.78 6.19 -1.26
N ARG A 212 -8.02 6.88 -2.35
CA ARG A 212 -9.27 6.82 -3.13
C ARG A 212 -8.98 6.90 -4.62
N ASP A 213 -9.93 6.46 -5.42
CA ASP A 213 -9.90 6.67 -6.87
C ASP A 213 -9.84 8.17 -7.18
N ALA A 214 -9.06 8.54 -8.18
CA ALA A 214 -9.08 9.91 -8.67
C ALA A 214 -10.33 10.15 -9.49
N VAL A 215 -11.04 11.24 -9.19
CA VAL A 215 -12.13 11.70 -10.03
C VAL A 215 -11.52 12.27 -11.30
N VAL A 216 -11.62 11.55 -12.41
CA VAL A 216 -11.28 12.08 -13.73
C VAL A 216 -12.36 13.11 -14.05
N ALA A 217 -12.04 14.39 -13.97
CA ALA A 217 -12.92 15.41 -14.51
C ALA A 217 -13.18 15.08 -15.99
N PRO A 218 -14.44 15.05 -16.45
CA PRO A 218 -14.71 14.82 -17.87
C PRO A 218 -13.91 15.85 -18.67
N ALA A 219 -13.12 15.37 -19.64
CA ALA A 219 -12.35 16.25 -20.51
C ALA A 219 -13.31 17.28 -21.09
N CYS A 220 -13.13 18.56 -20.77
CA CYS A 220 -13.82 19.64 -21.43
C CYS A 220 -13.48 19.52 -22.91
N SER A 221 -14.42 19.04 -23.69
CA SER A 221 -14.35 19.08 -25.14
C SER A 221 -14.36 20.56 -25.54
N TRP A 222 -13.18 21.12 -25.74
CA TRP A 222 -13.06 22.38 -26.45
C TRP A 222 -13.52 22.12 -27.88
N GLN A 223 -14.78 22.38 -28.15
CA GLN A 223 -15.26 22.53 -29.51
C GLN A 223 -14.55 23.74 -30.10
N THR A 224 -13.55 23.48 -30.92
CA THR A 224 -13.02 24.48 -31.84
C THR A 224 -14.16 24.81 -32.84
N GLU A 225 -14.91 25.87 -32.55
CA GLU A 225 -15.77 26.48 -33.53
C GLU A 225 -14.90 26.93 -34.70
N GLY A 226 -15.03 26.19 -35.80
CA GLY A 226 -14.41 26.52 -37.07
C GLY A 226 -14.94 27.84 -37.58
N SER A 227 -14.12 28.88 -37.58
CA SER A 227 -14.38 30.10 -38.31
C SER A 227 -14.22 29.86 -39.81
N LEU A 228 -15.32 29.58 -40.46
CA LEU A 228 -15.49 29.75 -41.90
C LEU A 228 -15.33 31.24 -42.22
N ASN A 229 -14.23 31.64 -42.81
CA ASN A 229 -14.16 32.88 -43.55
C ASN A 229 -13.69 32.63 -44.98
N SER A 230 -14.70 32.43 -45.85
CA SER A 230 -14.57 32.55 -47.29
C SER A 230 -14.33 34.03 -47.66
N ARG A 231 -13.22 34.36 -48.27
CA ARG A 231 -13.11 35.53 -49.11
C ARG A 231 -12.55 35.15 -50.48
N LYS A 232 -13.49 34.95 -51.41
CA LYS A 232 -13.27 35.16 -52.84
C LYS A 232 -12.77 36.59 -53.07
N ARG A 233 -11.69 36.75 -53.77
CA ARG A 233 -11.56 37.88 -54.72
C ARG A 233 -10.78 37.45 -55.95
N SER A 234 -11.50 37.65 -57.05
CA SER A 234 -11.07 37.55 -58.44
C SER A 234 -10.26 38.78 -58.86
N ARG A 235 -9.52 38.59 -59.97
CA ARG A 235 -8.92 39.62 -60.88
C ARG A 235 -7.61 40.21 -60.40
N GLU A 236 -6.56 40.26 -61.15
CA GLU A 236 -6.30 40.35 -62.62
C GLU A 236 -4.99 39.62 -62.93
#